data_66e29257e757cb3e815a671a0e450f22
#
_entry.id   66e29257e757cb3e815a671a0e450f22
#
_cell.length_a   1.000
_cell.length_b   1.000
_cell.length_c   1.000
_cell.angle_alpha   90.00
_cell.angle_beta   90.00
_cell.angle_gamma   90.00
#
_symmetry.space_group_name_H-M   'P 1'
#
loop_
_entity.id
_entity.type
_entity.pdbx_description
1 polymer ?
#
loop_
_entity_poly.entity_id
_entity_poly.type
_entity_poly.pdbx_seq_one_letter_code
_entity_poly.pdbx_strand_id
1 'polypeptide(L)'
;MEKLLNITMMFDYYGKLLTKREYDVIDKYYNEDLSLNEIAQICDISKQAVSDSLKRAENKLYEYEQKLGLIEKSKKSHQFLRKIRNDLFSLSPEIKSKEIENIIIDIEDFLNDLEDVKNDIWKFVR
;
A
#
# COMPACT_ATOMS: atom_id res chain seq x y z
N MET A 1 -14.31 7.56 -2.66
CA MET A 1 -13.36 7.02 -3.64
C MET A 1 -11.92 7.22 -3.23
N GLU A 2 -11.51 8.46 -2.97
CA GLU A 2 -10.15 8.76 -2.54
C GLU A 2 -9.80 8.09 -1.20
N LYS A 3 -10.70 8.13 -0.23
CA LYS A 3 -10.50 7.46 1.07
C LYS A 3 -10.34 5.96 0.91
N LEU A 4 -11.14 5.32 0.07
CA LEU A 4 -11.04 3.88 -0.21
C LEU A 4 -9.66 3.53 -0.75
N LEU A 5 -9.17 4.28 -1.76
CA LEU A 5 -7.86 4.05 -2.35
C LEU A 5 -6.74 4.26 -1.33
N ASN A 6 -6.83 5.32 -0.52
CA ASN A 6 -5.82 5.61 0.49
C ASN A 6 -5.76 4.52 1.56
N ILE A 7 -6.90 4.09 2.07
CA ILE A 7 -6.96 3.04 3.09
C ILE A 7 -6.44 1.71 2.55
N THR A 8 -6.84 1.32 1.34
CA THR A 8 -6.36 0.06 0.75
C THR A 8 -4.86 0.07 0.50
N MET A 9 -4.31 1.19 0.03
CA MET A 9 -2.87 1.33 -0.14
C MET A 9 -2.12 1.25 1.20
N MET A 10 -2.58 1.99 2.20
CA MET A 10 -1.97 1.97 3.52
C MET A 10 -2.10 0.60 4.18
N PHE A 11 -3.20 -0.09 3.96
CA PHE A 11 -3.41 -1.45 4.43
C PHE A 11 -2.40 -2.44 3.80
N ASP A 12 -2.13 -2.30 2.51
CA ASP A 12 -1.13 -3.12 1.84
C ASP A 12 0.26 -2.92 2.46
N TYR A 13 0.63 -1.68 2.78
CA TYR A 13 1.93 -1.37 3.37
C TYR A 13 2.02 -1.67 4.86
N TYR A 14 0.98 -1.34 5.62
CA TYR A 14 1.04 -1.31 7.09
C TYR A 14 0.07 -2.25 7.79
N GLY A 15 -0.78 -2.96 7.04
CA GLY A 15 -1.83 -3.79 7.64
C GLY A 15 -1.31 -4.79 8.67
N LYS A 16 -0.14 -5.35 8.43
CA LYS A 16 0.46 -6.33 9.33
C LYS A 16 0.93 -5.76 10.66
N LEU A 17 0.96 -4.43 10.79
CA LEU A 17 1.25 -3.74 12.05
C LEU A 17 0.01 -3.56 12.92
N LEU A 18 -1.17 -3.80 12.37
CA LEU A 18 -2.43 -3.74 13.10
C LEU A 18 -2.61 -4.97 13.99
N THR A 19 -3.45 -4.84 15.02
CA THR A 19 -3.90 -6.03 15.78
C THR A 19 -4.70 -6.93 14.85
N LYS A 20 -4.86 -8.20 15.22
CA LYS A 20 -5.63 -9.15 14.42
C LYS A 20 -7.06 -8.65 14.17
N ARG A 21 -7.71 -8.13 15.20
CA ARG A 21 -9.07 -7.59 15.08
C ARG A 21 -9.11 -6.40 14.13
N GLU A 22 -8.20 -5.45 14.29
CA GLU A 22 -8.11 -4.29 13.40
C GLU A 22 -7.85 -4.69 11.96
N TYR A 23 -6.96 -5.64 11.75
CA TYR A 23 -6.67 -6.19 10.42
C TYR A 23 -7.93 -6.80 9.80
N ASP A 24 -8.60 -7.68 10.54
CA ASP A 24 -9.78 -8.39 10.05
C ASP A 24 -10.93 -7.43 9.71
N VAL A 25 -11.14 -6.42 10.53
CA VAL A 25 -12.21 -5.43 10.31
C VAL A 25 -11.92 -4.59 9.06
N ILE A 26 -10.71 -4.11 8.89
CA ILE A 26 -10.31 -3.36 7.68
C ILE A 26 -10.45 -4.23 6.44
N ASP A 27 -9.94 -5.44 6.49
CA ASP A 27 -9.99 -6.37 5.36
C ASP A 27 -11.43 -6.67 4.94
N LYS A 28 -12.28 -6.98 5.89
CA LYS A 28 -13.69 -7.29 5.62
C LYS A 28 -14.47 -6.09 5.09
N TYR A 29 -14.21 -4.91 5.65
CA TYR A 29 -14.94 -3.70 5.25
C TYR A 29 -14.51 -3.17 3.89
N TYR A 30 -13.20 -3.04 3.66
CA TYR A 30 -12.68 -2.40 2.45
C TYR A 30 -12.41 -3.39 1.30
N ASN A 31 -11.95 -4.60 1.58
CA ASN A 31 -11.62 -5.57 0.54
C ASN A 31 -12.79 -6.53 0.23
N GLU A 32 -13.54 -6.94 1.24
CA GLU A 32 -14.67 -7.85 1.06
C GLU A 32 -16.01 -7.12 0.92
N ASP A 33 -16.02 -5.80 1.07
CA ASP A 33 -17.20 -4.94 0.92
C ASP A 33 -18.37 -5.36 1.85
N LEU A 34 -18.05 -5.79 3.06
CA LEU A 34 -19.05 -6.18 4.04
C LEU A 34 -19.55 -4.97 4.84
N SER A 35 -20.82 -5.00 5.23
CA SER A 35 -21.40 -3.99 6.11
C SER A 35 -20.92 -4.17 7.55
N LEU A 36 -21.07 -3.12 8.36
CA LEU A 36 -20.74 -3.20 9.80
C LEU A 36 -21.54 -4.30 10.50
N ASN A 37 -22.81 -4.48 10.13
CA ASN A 37 -23.66 -5.53 10.69
C ASN A 37 -23.16 -6.94 10.32
N GLU A 38 -22.76 -7.13 9.07
CA GLU A 38 -22.23 -8.42 8.60
C GLU A 38 -20.92 -8.76 9.32
N ILE A 39 -20.04 -7.78 9.47
CA ILE A 39 -18.77 -7.97 10.18
C ILE A 39 -19.04 -8.30 11.66
N ALA A 40 -19.99 -7.59 12.29
CA ALA A 40 -20.37 -7.84 13.69
C ALA A 40 -20.83 -9.28 13.89
N GLN A 41 -21.61 -9.80 12.97
CA GLN A 41 -22.07 -11.21 13.02
C GLN A 41 -20.91 -12.20 12.84
N ILE A 42 -20.04 -11.95 11.86
CA ILE A 42 -18.91 -12.85 11.57
C ILE A 42 -17.93 -12.87 12.75
N CYS A 43 -17.63 -11.71 13.32
CA CYS A 43 -16.66 -11.58 14.41
C CYS A 43 -17.26 -11.83 15.80
N ASP A 44 -18.57 -12.02 15.88
CA ASP A 44 -19.31 -12.21 17.14
C ASP A 44 -19.07 -11.09 18.15
N ILE A 45 -19.20 -9.85 17.67
CA ILE A 45 -19.07 -8.62 18.46
C ILE A 45 -20.19 -7.65 18.08
N SER A 46 -20.35 -6.58 18.86
CA SER A 46 -21.36 -5.57 18.58
C SER A 46 -20.98 -4.74 17.35
N LYS A 47 -22.00 -4.18 16.70
CA LYS A 47 -21.80 -3.21 15.59
C LYS A 47 -20.94 -2.02 16.04
N GLN A 48 -21.18 -1.55 17.29
CA GLN A 48 -20.39 -0.44 17.85
C GLN A 48 -18.91 -0.82 18.00
N ALA A 49 -18.63 -2.05 18.45
CA ALA A 49 -17.27 -2.55 18.57
C ALA A 49 -16.58 -2.64 17.21
N VAL A 50 -17.30 -3.03 16.15
CA VAL A 50 -16.78 -3.02 14.77
C VAL A 50 -16.44 -1.60 14.35
N SER A 51 -17.36 -0.67 14.54
CA SER A 51 -17.15 0.75 14.20
C SER A 51 -15.95 1.34 14.91
N ASP A 52 -15.79 1.07 16.20
CA ASP A 52 -14.67 1.56 16.99
C ASP A 52 -13.33 0.96 16.52
N SER A 53 -13.32 -0.35 16.25
CA SER A 53 -12.13 -1.03 15.74
C SER A 53 -11.73 -0.51 14.36
N LEU A 54 -12.71 -0.24 13.50
CA LEU A 54 -12.48 0.31 12.17
C LEU A 54 -11.82 1.68 12.24
N LYS A 55 -12.34 2.57 13.08
CA LYS A 55 -11.77 3.91 13.30
C LYS A 55 -10.35 3.85 13.83
N ARG A 56 -10.10 2.99 14.84
CA ARG A 56 -8.76 2.81 15.39
C ARG A 56 -7.78 2.32 14.33
N ALA A 57 -8.20 1.34 13.53
CA ALA A 57 -7.38 0.79 12.47
C ALA A 57 -7.04 1.85 11.42
N GLU A 58 -8.04 2.60 10.95
CA GLU A 58 -7.84 3.68 9.99
C GLU A 58 -6.86 4.73 10.52
N ASN A 59 -7.05 5.16 11.77
CA ASN A 59 -6.18 6.16 12.40
C ASN A 59 -4.74 5.65 12.50
N LYS A 60 -4.54 4.39 12.85
CA LYS A 60 -3.20 3.78 12.93
C LYS A 60 -2.52 3.75 11.57
N LEU A 61 -3.26 3.41 10.52
CA LEU A 61 -2.71 3.40 9.16
C LEU A 61 -2.23 4.79 8.75
N TYR A 62 -3.03 5.83 9.01
CA TYR A 62 -2.63 7.21 8.74
C TYR A 62 -1.40 7.62 9.54
N GLU A 63 -1.34 7.25 10.82
CA GLU A 63 -0.18 7.54 11.66
C GLU A 63 1.09 6.87 11.13
N TYR A 64 1.01 5.62 10.70
CA TYR A 64 2.15 4.90 10.14
C TYR A 64 2.66 5.60 8.88
N GLU A 65 1.76 5.97 7.97
CA GLU A 65 2.19 6.69 6.76
C GLU A 65 2.77 8.06 7.10
N GLN A 66 2.18 8.78 8.04
CA GLN A 66 2.69 10.08 8.48
C GLN A 66 4.11 9.97 9.04
N LYS A 67 4.40 8.93 9.81
CA LYS A 67 5.71 8.72 10.42
C LYS A 67 6.73 8.11 9.48
N LEU A 68 6.33 7.13 8.68
CA LEU A 68 7.24 6.33 7.86
C LEU A 68 7.34 6.84 6.42
N GLY A 69 6.24 7.32 5.86
CA GLY A 69 6.20 7.90 4.52
C GLY A 69 6.61 6.94 3.40
N LEU A 70 6.37 5.63 3.57
CA LEU A 70 6.81 4.63 2.59
C LEU A 70 6.06 4.74 1.27
N ILE A 71 4.76 5.05 1.32
CA ILE A 71 3.94 5.22 0.12
C ILE A 71 4.41 6.46 -0.66
N GLU A 72 4.63 7.56 0.05
CA GLU A 72 5.11 8.80 -0.58
C GLU A 72 6.48 8.59 -1.22
N LYS A 73 7.39 7.92 -0.51
CA LYS A 73 8.73 7.61 -1.05
C LYS A 73 8.65 6.74 -2.28
N SER A 74 7.78 5.73 -2.28
CA SER A 74 7.56 4.87 -3.45
C SER A 74 7.03 5.66 -4.64
N LYS A 75 6.04 6.54 -4.42
CA LYS A 75 5.50 7.40 -5.48
C LYS A 75 6.58 8.30 -6.08
N LYS A 76 7.39 8.93 -5.23
CA LYS A 76 8.49 9.80 -5.68
C LYS A 76 9.52 9.04 -6.52
N SER A 77 9.87 7.83 -6.08
CA SER A 77 10.81 6.98 -6.82
C SER A 77 10.28 6.62 -8.21
N HIS A 78 9.02 6.24 -8.30
CA HIS A 78 8.39 5.91 -9.58
C HIS A 78 8.29 7.15 -10.51
N GLN A 79 7.93 8.30 -9.96
CA GLN A 79 7.88 9.56 -10.72
C GLN A 79 9.26 9.95 -11.24
N PHE A 80 10.29 9.79 -10.43
CA PHE A 80 11.66 10.09 -10.82
C PHE A 80 12.14 9.17 -11.94
N LEU A 81 11.84 7.88 -11.88
CA LEU A 81 12.16 6.93 -12.94
C LEU A 81 11.45 7.27 -14.24
N ARG A 82 10.18 7.64 -14.18
CA ARG A 82 9.44 8.08 -15.38
C ARG A 82 10.06 9.33 -15.99
N LYS A 83 10.48 10.27 -15.16
CA LYS A 83 11.16 11.48 -15.63
C LYS A 83 12.46 11.13 -16.33
N ILE A 84 13.28 10.26 -15.75
CA ILE A 84 14.54 9.81 -16.37
C ILE A 84 14.25 9.16 -17.72
N ARG A 85 13.25 8.29 -17.80
CA ARG A 85 12.84 7.64 -19.05
C ARG A 85 12.48 8.67 -20.11
N ASN A 86 11.64 9.65 -19.77
CA ASN A 86 11.20 10.68 -20.69
C ASN A 86 12.37 11.56 -21.15
N ASP A 87 13.26 11.91 -20.23
CA ASP A 87 14.45 12.70 -20.55
C ASP A 87 15.39 11.95 -21.50
N LEU A 88 15.59 10.66 -21.29
CA LEU A 88 16.40 9.83 -22.18
C LEU A 88 15.80 9.74 -23.59
N PHE A 89 14.48 9.56 -23.68
CA PHE A 89 13.80 9.50 -24.98
C PHE A 89 13.79 10.84 -25.71
N SER A 90 13.84 11.97 -24.99
CA SER A 90 13.88 13.29 -25.61
C SER A 90 15.26 13.67 -26.15
N LEU A 91 16.33 13.09 -25.57
CA LEU A 91 17.70 13.36 -26.04
C LEU A 91 17.95 12.80 -27.43
N SER A 92 17.38 11.67 -27.77
CA SER A 92 17.45 11.10 -29.12
C SER A 92 16.27 10.16 -29.33
N PRO A 93 15.34 10.52 -30.26
CA PRO A 93 14.25 9.63 -30.62
C PRO A 93 14.72 8.28 -31.18
N GLU A 94 15.96 8.23 -31.67
CA GLU A 94 16.59 7.02 -32.20
C GLU A 94 17.00 6.04 -31.08
N ILE A 95 17.15 6.54 -29.84
CA ILE A 95 17.49 5.74 -28.67
C ILE A 95 16.23 5.17 -28.00
N LYS A 96 15.07 5.19 -28.63
CA LYS A 96 13.95 4.35 -28.25
C LYS A 96 14.33 2.88 -28.43
N SER A 97 15.45 2.50 -27.84
CA SER A 97 15.93 1.15 -27.94
C SER A 97 15.27 0.34 -26.84
N LYS A 98 14.98 -0.90 -27.15
CA LYS A 98 14.62 -1.93 -26.20
C LYS A 98 15.58 -1.95 -25.01
N GLU A 99 16.81 -1.54 -25.20
CA GLU A 99 17.87 -1.53 -24.18
C GLU A 99 17.56 -0.56 -23.04
N ILE A 100 17.13 0.69 -23.36
CA ILE A 100 16.75 1.68 -22.33
C ILE A 100 15.49 1.24 -21.60
N GLU A 101 14.49 0.74 -22.33
CA GLU A 101 13.28 0.20 -21.71
C GLU A 101 13.59 -0.97 -20.77
N ASN A 102 14.48 -1.87 -21.18
CA ASN A 102 14.90 -2.98 -20.34
C ASN A 102 15.64 -2.52 -19.09
N ILE A 103 16.49 -1.51 -19.17
CA ILE A 103 17.18 -0.94 -18.01
C ILE A 103 16.16 -0.35 -17.02
N ILE A 104 15.17 0.37 -17.52
CA ILE A 104 14.12 0.96 -16.67
C ILE A 104 13.28 -0.13 -16.01
N ILE A 105 12.91 -1.17 -16.75
CA ILE A 105 12.19 -2.33 -16.21
C ILE A 105 13.01 -2.99 -15.11
N ASP A 106 14.31 -3.19 -15.31
CA ASP A 106 15.18 -3.79 -14.30
C ASP A 106 15.22 -2.95 -13.02
N ILE A 107 15.27 -1.63 -13.14
CA ILE A 107 15.23 -0.72 -11.98
C ILE A 107 13.89 -0.80 -11.27
N GLU A 108 12.78 -0.79 -12.02
CA GLU A 108 11.43 -0.91 -11.46
C GLU A 108 11.25 -2.25 -10.74
N ASP A 109 11.72 -3.34 -11.32
CA ASP A 109 11.69 -4.66 -10.71
C ASP A 109 12.49 -4.69 -9.40
N PHE A 110 13.67 -4.07 -9.38
CA PHE A 110 14.47 -3.96 -8.17
C PHE A 110 13.75 -3.19 -7.06
N LEU A 111 13.06 -2.08 -7.41
CA LEU A 111 12.27 -1.32 -6.43
C LEU A 111 11.09 -2.14 -5.90
N ASN A 112 10.43 -2.93 -6.75
CA ASN A 112 9.34 -3.81 -6.35
C ASN A 112 9.84 -4.94 -5.45
N ASP A 113 11.01 -5.52 -5.74
CA ASP A 113 11.64 -6.53 -4.89
C ASP A 113 11.95 -5.98 -3.50
N LEU A 114 12.39 -4.73 -3.38
CA LEU A 114 12.61 -4.08 -2.10
C LEU A 114 11.31 -3.95 -1.29
N GLU A 115 10.19 -3.72 -1.94
CA GLU A 115 8.88 -3.71 -1.29
C GLU A 115 8.50 -5.10 -0.78
N ASP A 116 8.75 -6.13 -1.56
CA ASP A 116 8.52 -7.52 -1.16
C ASP A 116 9.38 -7.92 0.04
N VAL A 117 10.64 -7.52 0.07
CA VAL A 117 11.54 -7.74 1.22
C VAL A 117 11.00 -7.05 2.47
N LYS A 118 10.47 -5.84 2.35
CA LYS A 118 9.80 -5.17 3.48
C LYS A 118 8.62 -5.99 4.00
N ASN A 119 7.80 -6.50 3.11
CA ASN A 119 6.67 -7.36 3.48
C ASN A 119 7.13 -8.61 4.22
N ASP A 120 8.25 -9.19 3.83
CA ASP A 120 8.84 -10.34 4.52
C ASP A 120 9.36 -9.98 5.91
N ILE A 121 9.99 -8.81 6.07
CA ILE A 121 10.46 -8.30 7.36
C ILE A 121 9.30 -8.11 8.34
N TRP A 122 8.16 -7.60 7.86
CA TRP A 122 6.98 -7.40 8.70
C TRP A 122 6.45 -8.70 9.33
N LYS A 123 6.67 -9.84 8.71
CA LYS A 123 6.29 -11.14 9.28
C LYS A 123 7.01 -11.45 10.58
N PHE A 124 8.19 -10.91 10.78
CA PHE A 124 9.00 -11.13 11.99
C PHE A 124 8.72 -10.12 13.10
N VAL A 125 8.10 -8.99 12.79
CA VAL A 125 7.78 -7.93 13.76
C VAL A 125 6.54 -8.27 14.58
N ARG A 126 5.72 -9.16 14.09
CA ARG A 126 4.56 -9.69 14.77
C ARG A 126 4.95 -10.90 15.58
#